data_6200e5516ee560316418bbf43a7f3283
#
_entry.id   6200e5516ee560316418bbf43a7f3283
#
_cell.length_a   1.000
_cell.length_b   1.000
_cell.length_c   1.000
_cell.angle_alpha   90.00
_cell.angle_beta   90.00
_cell.angle_gamma   90.00
#
_symmetry.space_group_name_H-M   'P 1'
#
loop_
_entity.id
_entity.type
_entity.pdbx_description
1 polymer ?
#
loop_
_entity_poly.entity_id
_entity_poly.type
_entity_poly.pdbx_seq_one_letter_code
_entity_poly.pdbx_strand_id
1 'polypeptide(L)'
;MSEPAPRSAAPLAGAPCAPYIASMFIETETTPNPATLKFLPGQRVMPSGTRDFASPEEAEASPLAQALFDTGEVTGVFFGGDFVSVTAAPGADWSQLKPQVVALLLDHFVSQAPLFAGGDASGISVPPEGEGDVGDDPADAEIVEQIKELIETRVRPAVANDGGDIRYRGFREGVVYLAMQGACSGCPSSTATLKQGIEGLLKHYVPEVTEVRAA
;
A
#
# COMPACT_ATOMS: atom_id res chain seq x y z
N MET A 1 25.06 -42.44 64.47
CA MET A 1 25.52 -41.16 63.93
C MET A 1 25.21 -41.22 62.46
N SER A 2 24.05 -40.67 62.04
CA SER A 2 23.60 -40.66 60.63
C SER A 2 23.57 -39.24 60.22
N GLU A 3 24.32 -38.92 59.17
CA GLU A 3 24.46 -37.64 58.57
C GLU A 3 23.24 -37.38 57.62
N PRO A 4 22.57 -36.22 57.60
CA PRO A 4 21.50 -35.96 56.70
C PRO A 4 22.07 -35.50 55.34
N ALA A 5 21.49 -36.04 54.26
CA ALA A 5 21.79 -35.73 52.88
C ALA A 5 21.40 -34.25 52.51
N PRO A 6 22.12 -33.62 51.56
CA PRO A 6 21.84 -32.26 51.16
C PRO A 6 20.59 -32.20 50.31
N ARG A 7 19.73 -31.20 50.61
CA ARG A 7 18.52 -30.88 49.84
C ARG A 7 18.89 -30.28 48.49
N SER A 8 18.45 -30.94 47.42
CA SER A 8 18.51 -30.45 46.06
C SER A 8 17.67 -29.15 45.94
N ALA A 9 18.35 -28.08 45.61
CA ALA A 9 17.68 -26.83 45.24
C ALA A 9 17.06 -26.95 43.83
N ALA A 10 15.77 -26.82 43.71
CA ALA A 10 15.07 -26.72 42.44
C ALA A 10 15.48 -25.43 41.72
N PRO A 11 15.65 -25.44 40.36
CA PRO A 11 15.91 -24.22 39.62
C PRO A 11 14.66 -23.33 39.65
N LEU A 12 14.87 -22.06 40.01
CA LEU A 12 13.90 -21.02 39.92
C LEU A 12 13.44 -20.91 38.45
N ALA A 13 12.17 -21.13 38.23
CA ALA A 13 11.50 -20.92 36.94
C ALA A 13 11.83 -19.52 36.43
N GLY A 14 12.31 -19.47 35.18
CA GLY A 14 12.70 -18.24 34.50
C GLY A 14 11.56 -17.21 34.53
N ALA A 15 11.89 -16.01 34.92
CA ALA A 15 11.06 -14.84 34.76
C ALA A 15 10.67 -14.73 33.26
N PRO A 16 9.44 -14.39 32.92
CA PRO A 16 9.07 -14.13 31.53
C PRO A 16 9.95 -13.00 31.02
N CYS A 17 10.69 -13.28 29.96
CA CYS A 17 11.43 -12.28 29.22
C CYS A 17 10.42 -11.18 28.85
N ALA A 18 10.60 -9.99 29.42
CA ALA A 18 9.80 -8.84 29.02
C ALA A 18 9.88 -8.73 27.49
N PRO A 19 8.77 -8.49 26.78
CA PRO A 19 8.82 -8.34 25.35
C PRO A 19 9.81 -7.21 25.06
N TYR A 20 10.85 -7.53 24.30
CA TYR A 20 11.75 -6.54 23.73
C TYR A 20 10.87 -5.58 22.92
N ILE A 21 10.61 -4.40 23.46
CA ILE A 21 9.98 -3.31 22.72
C ILE A 21 11.05 -2.91 21.70
N ALA A 22 11.05 -3.60 20.56
CA ALA A 22 11.72 -3.07 19.38
C ALA A 22 11.15 -1.66 19.22
N SER A 23 12.01 -0.65 19.36
CA SER A 23 11.61 0.75 19.14
C SER A 23 11.07 0.82 17.72
N MET A 24 9.74 0.78 17.58
CA MET A 24 9.09 0.88 16.28
C MET A 24 9.36 2.29 15.77
N PHE A 25 10.16 2.36 14.73
CA PHE A 25 10.48 3.62 14.06
C PHE A 25 9.80 3.63 12.71
N ILE A 26 8.99 4.65 12.45
CA ILE A 26 8.35 4.82 11.15
C ILE A 26 9.26 5.70 10.30
N GLU A 27 9.87 5.11 9.31
CA GLU A 27 10.63 5.82 8.30
C GLU A 27 9.69 6.53 7.34
N THR A 28 10.13 7.68 6.82
CA THR A 28 9.31 8.47 5.89
C THR A 28 10.12 8.77 4.64
N GLU A 29 9.56 8.43 3.50
CA GLU A 29 10.14 8.68 2.18
C GLU A 29 9.29 9.68 1.40
N THR A 30 9.96 10.51 0.61
CA THR A 30 9.29 11.38 -0.35
C THR A 30 8.88 10.60 -1.58
N THR A 31 7.76 10.98 -2.19
CA THR A 31 7.28 10.39 -3.43
C THR A 31 7.40 11.39 -4.59
N PRO A 32 7.27 10.95 -5.84
CA PRO A 32 7.19 11.86 -6.99
C PRO A 32 6.02 12.84 -6.93
N ASN A 33 5.00 12.53 -6.14
CA ASN A 33 3.90 13.43 -5.84
C ASN A 33 4.23 14.26 -4.58
N PRO A 34 4.48 15.57 -4.68
CA PRO A 34 4.86 16.41 -3.54
C PRO A 34 3.77 16.53 -2.47
N ALA A 35 2.52 16.23 -2.82
CA ALA A 35 1.41 16.19 -1.87
C ALA A 35 1.32 14.86 -1.11
N THR A 36 2.16 13.86 -1.42
CA THR A 36 2.10 12.53 -0.83
C THR A 36 3.43 12.17 -0.16
N LEU A 37 3.36 11.65 1.07
CA LEU A 37 4.49 11.02 1.74
C LEU A 37 4.22 9.53 1.95
N LYS A 38 5.27 8.73 1.85
CA LYS A 38 5.27 7.29 2.09
C LYS A 38 5.86 7.03 3.47
N PHE A 39 5.16 6.25 4.28
CA PHE A 39 5.52 5.87 5.65
C PHE A 39 5.77 4.36 5.70
N LEU A 40 6.91 3.98 6.24
CA LEU A 40 7.33 2.58 6.39
C LEU A 40 7.34 2.22 7.89
N PRO A 41 6.35 1.46 8.36
CA PRO A 41 6.28 1.05 9.77
C PRO A 41 7.26 -0.07 10.12
N GLY A 42 8.08 -0.54 9.18
CA GLY A 42 9.04 -1.63 9.39
C GLY A 42 8.41 -3.01 9.54
N GLN A 43 7.13 -3.13 9.26
CA GLN A 43 6.38 -4.39 9.26
C GLN A 43 5.36 -4.42 8.12
N ARG A 44 4.82 -5.60 7.86
CA ARG A 44 3.80 -5.76 6.83
C ARG A 44 2.52 -5.00 7.21
N VAL A 45 2.01 -4.19 6.29
CA VAL A 45 0.75 -3.46 6.40
C VAL A 45 -0.38 -4.31 5.83
N MET A 46 -0.28 -4.68 4.54
CA MET A 46 -1.28 -5.54 3.89
C MET A 46 -0.74 -6.97 3.74
N PRO A 47 -1.49 -8.00 4.11
CA PRO A 47 -1.08 -9.40 3.91
C PRO A 47 -1.02 -9.78 2.44
N SER A 48 -1.90 -9.19 1.61
CA SER A 48 -1.93 -9.35 0.16
C SER A 48 -2.64 -8.17 -0.49
N GLY A 49 -2.26 -7.85 -1.72
CA GLY A 49 -2.85 -6.75 -2.49
C GLY A 49 -2.54 -5.37 -1.91
N THR A 50 -3.34 -4.41 -2.33
CA THR A 50 -3.25 -3.00 -1.92
C THR A 50 -4.64 -2.42 -1.74
N ARG A 51 -4.79 -1.36 -0.94
CA ARG A 51 -6.06 -0.69 -0.75
C ARG A 51 -5.89 0.82 -0.83
N ASP A 52 -6.69 1.45 -1.67
CA ASP A 52 -6.79 2.91 -1.80
C ASP A 52 -8.08 3.40 -1.15
N PHE A 53 -7.97 4.55 -0.47
CA PHE A 53 -9.07 5.27 0.15
C PHE A 53 -9.02 6.70 -0.38
N ALA A 54 -9.89 7.01 -1.31
CA ALA A 54 -9.97 8.32 -1.95
C ALA A 54 -10.90 9.29 -1.21
N SER A 55 -11.66 8.79 -0.23
CA SER A 55 -12.60 9.60 0.54
C SER A 55 -12.76 9.10 1.98
N PRO A 56 -13.26 9.95 2.91
CA PRO A 56 -13.57 9.54 4.27
C PRO A 56 -14.61 8.41 4.36
N GLU A 57 -15.55 8.34 3.43
CA GLU A 57 -16.58 7.29 3.36
C GLU A 57 -15.94 5.93 3.08
N GLU A 58 -14.96 5.87 2.18
CA GLU A 58 -14.21 4.65 1.92
C GLU A 58 -13.35 4.25 3.12
N ALA A 59 -12.86 5.23 3.87
CA ALA A 59 -12.05 5.03 5.06
C ALA A 59 -12.80 4.37 6.23
N GLU A 60 -14.14 4.39 6.27
CA GLU A 60 -14.94 3.70 7.30
C GLU A 60 -14.61 2.21 7.39
N ALA A 61 -14.13 1.61 6.32
CA ALA A 61 -13.70 0.21 6.31
C ALA A 61 -12.44 -0.05 7.15
N SER A 62 -11.65 0.99 7.49
CA SER A 62 -10.38 0.89 8.21
C SER A 62 -10.27 1.93 9.32
N PRO A 63 -10.20 1.50 10.59
CA PRO A 63 -10.00 2.43 11.72
C PRO A 63 -8.76 3.31 11.55
N LEU A 64 -7.67 2.77 10.97
CA LEU A 64 -6.46 3.54 10.71
C LEU A 64 -6.68 4.60 9.63
N ALA A 65 -7.31 4.22 8.50
CA ALA A 65 -7.60 5.17 7.43
C ALA A 65 -8.52 6.28 7.92
N GLN A 66 -9.56 5.93 8.67
CA GLN A 66 -10.50 6.89 9.27
C GLN A 66 -9.77 7.88 10.19
N ALA A 67 -8.92 7.39 11.11
CA ALA A 67 -8.15 8.27 12.00
C ALA A 67 -7.21 9.23 11.23
N LEU A 68 -6.67 8.81 10.09
CA LEU A 68 -5.86 9.66 9.23
C LEU A 68 -6.70 10.75 8.54
N PHE A 69 -7.89 10.43 8.04
CA PHE A 69 -8.82 11.42 7.46
C PHE A 69 -9.37 12.39 8.51
N ASP A 70 -9.57 11.93 9.76
CA ASP A 70 -10.06 12.77 10.86
C ASP A 70 -9.09 13.91 11.24
N THR A 71 -7.84 13.89 10.79
CA THR A 71 -6.93 15.03 10.90
C THR A 71 -7.42 16.26 10.13
N GLY A 72 -8.32 16.08 9.16
CA GLY A 72 -8.89 17.14 8.31
C GLY A 72 -7.96 17.67 7.22
N GLU A 73 -6.69 17.25 7.21
CA GLU A 73 -5.69 17.68 6.24
C GLU A 73 -5.27 16.57 5.26
N VAL A 74 -5.88 15.37 5.36
CA VAL A 74 -5.63 14.22 4.50
C VAL A 74 -6.76 14.08 3.49
N THR A 75 -6.41 13.87 2.22
CA THR A 75 -7.35 13.68 1.10
C THR A 75 -7.24 12.31 0.46
N GLY A 76 -6.25 11.51 0.84
CA GLY A 76 -6.09 10.15 0.33
C GLY A 76 -5.17 9.34 1.23
N VAL A 77 -5.51 8.07 1.41
CA VAL A 77 -4.72 7.08 2.15
C VAL A 77 -4.59 5.83 1.31
N PHE A 78 -3.38 5.32 1.18
CA PHE A 78 -3.12 4.11 0.43
C PHE A 78 -2.31 3.11 1.26
N PHE A 79 -2.78 1.89 1.35
CA PHE A 79 -2.08 0.79 2.01
C PHE A 79 -1.40 -0.10 0.98
N GLY A 80 -0.07 -0.13 1.03
CA GLY A 80 0.77 -1.08 0.31
C GLY A 80 1.09 -2.33 1.13
N GLY A 81 1.97 -3.18 0.63
CA GLY A 81 2.37 -4.41 1.31
C GLY A 81 3.09 -4.17 2.65
N ASP A 82 3.97 -3.18 2.68
CA ASP A 82 4.85 -2.83 3.80
C ASP A 82 4.93 -1.31 4.07
N PHE A 83 4.06 -0.53 3.43
CA PHE A 83 4.02 0.92 3.57
C PHE A 83 2.61 1.48 3.56
N VAL A 84 2.50 2.71 4.06
CA VAL A 84 1.30 3.54 3.98
C VAL A 84 1.66 4.84 3.27
N SER A 85 0.95 5.20 2.20
CA SER A 85 1.07 6.52 1.58
C SER A 85 -0.09 7.40 2.01
N VAL A 86 0.23 8.63 2.41
CA VAL A 86 -0.76 9.62 2.83
C VAL A 86 -0.64 10.84 1.91
N THR A 87 -1.76 11.22 1.33
CA THR A 87 -1.87 12.41 0.46
C THR A 87 -2.52 13.54 1.24
N ALA A 88 -1.82 14.64 1.33
CA ALA A 88 -2.26 15.84 2.03
C ALA A 88 -3.16 16.71 1.14
N ALA A 89 -4.07 17.44 1.77
CA ALA A 89 -4.89 18.45 1.11
C ALA A 89 -4.02 19.59 0.53
N PRO A 90 -4.47 20.25 -0.54
CA PRO A 90 -3.81 21.41 -1.09
C PRO A 90 -3.61 22.50 -0.03
N GLY A 91 -2.34 22.87 0.23
CA GLY A 91 -1.99 23.88 1.23
C GLY A 91 -1.75 23.34 2.65
N ALA A 92 -1.90 22.05 2.89
CA ALA A 92 -1.52 21.44 4.17
C ALA A 92 -0.01 21.52 4.41
N ASP A 93 0.36 21.73 5.68
CA ASP A 93 1.77 21.83 6.09
C ASP A 93 2.30 20.51 6.62
N TRP A 94 3.14 19.85 5.83
CA TRP A 94 3.78 18.60 6.22
C TRP A 94 4.60 18.69 7.50
N SER A 95 5.06 19.90 7.90
CA SER A 95 5.80 20.06 9.16
C SER A 95 4.90 19.79 10.38
N GLN A 96 3.60 20.02 10.24
CA GLN A 96 2.59 19.78 11.27
C GLN A 96 1.87 18.44 11.09
N LEU A 97 1.52 18.09 9.85
CA LEU A 97 0.78 16.88 9.54
C LEU A 97 1.62 15.60 9.74
N LYS A 98 2.89 15.61 9.31
CA LYS A 98 3.77 14.42 9.41
C LYS A 98 3.89 13.86 10.83
N PRO A 99 4.15 14.67 11.89
CA PRO A 99 4.19 14.15 13.26
C PRO A 99 2.86 13.52 13.72
N GLN A 100 1.73 14.06 13.28
CA GLN A 100 0.40 13.51 13.61
C GLN A 100 0.20 12.16 12.94
N VAL A 101 0.51 12.06 11.65
CA VAL A 101 0.45 10.79 10.90
C VAL A 101 1.34 9.73 11.54
N VAL A 102 2.60 10.08 11.88
CA VAL A 102 3.53 9.16 12.55
C VAL A 102 2.97 8.69 13.90
N ALA A 103 2.38 9.58 14.69
CA ALA A 103 1.78 9.22 15.98
C ALA A 103 0.61 8.25 15.81
N LEU A 104 -0.31 8.48 14.85
CA LEU A 104 -1.44 7.61 14.55
C LEU A 104 -0.98 6.23 14.07
N LEU A 105 0.01 6.19 13.17
CA LEU A 105 0.58 4.93 12.70
C LEU A 105 1.24 4.16 13.84
N LEU A 106 2.04 4.83 14.68
CA LEU A 106 2.68 4.20 15.84
C LEU A 106 1.64 3.63 16.80
N ASP A 107 0.62 4.39 17.16
CA ASP A 107 -0.46 3.95 18.05
C ASP A 107 -1.16 2.71 17.49
N HIS A 108 -1.51 2.72 16.22
CA HIS A 108 -2.16 1.60 15.55
C HIS A 108 -1.30 0.34 15.55
N PHE A 109 -0.04 0.44 15.12
CA PHE A 109 0.83 -0.72 14.98
C PHE A 109 1.37 -1.25 16.32
N VAL A 110 1.57 -0.38 17.32
CA VAL A 110 1.94 -0.79 18.69
C VAL A 110 0.77 -1.47 19.39
N SER A 111 -0.44 -0.96 19.23
CA SER A 111 -1.65 -1.57 19.80
C SER A 111 -2.06 -2.86 19.10
N GLN A 112 -1.46 -3.18 17.96
CA GLN A 112 -1.84 -4.32 17.10
C GLN A 112 -3.34 -4.29 16.74
N ALA A 113 -3.88 -3.10 16.56
CA ALA A 113 -5.26 -2.92 16.18
C ALA A 113 -5.51 -3.53 14.78
N PRO A 114 -6.71 -4.08 14.53
CA PRO A 114 -7.03 -4.61 13.22
C PRO A 114 -7.00 -3.49 12.18
N LEU A 115 -6.38 -3.75 11.03
CA LEU A 115 -6.29 -2.78 9.95
C LEU A 115 -7.67 -2.46 9.36
N PHE A 116 -8.60 -3.43 9.42
CA PHE A 116 -9.95 -3.31 8.89
C PHE A 116 -11.00 -3.65 9.95
N ALA A 117 -12.13 -2.99 9.92
CA ALA A 117 -13.23 -3.13 10.88
C ALA A 117 -13.82 -4.56 10.95
N GLY A 118 -13.63 -5.39 9.92
CA GLY A 118 -14.06 -6.79 9.86
C GLY A 118 -13.03 -7.81 10.34
N GLY A 119 -11.87 -7.40 10.83
CA GLY A 119 -10.83 -8.28 11.37
C GLY A 119 -9.99 -9.04 10.36
N ASP A 120 -10.41 -9.16 9.11
CA ASP A 120 -9.69 -9.87 8.04
C ASP A 120 -9.55 -9.02 6.77
N ALA A 121 -8.32 -8.79 6.36
CA ALA A 121 -8.02 -8.19 5.06
C ALA A 121 -8.53 -9.05 3.87
N SER A 122 -8.87 -10.31 4.13
CA SER A 122 -9.41 -11.26 3.14
C SER A 122 -10.86 -11.03 2.77
N GLY A 123 -11.61 -10.27 3.56
CA GLY A 123 -13.04 -10.00 3.34
C GLY A 123 -13.35 -8.66 2.69
N ILE A 124 -12.34 -7.80 2.54
CA ILE A 124 -12.53 -6.58 1.77
C ILE A 124 -12.36 -6.96 0.31
N SER A 125 -13.50 -7.14 -0.33
CA SER A 125 -13.55 -7.16 -1.79
C SER A 125 -12.71 -5.99 -2.28
N VAL A 126 -11.53 -6.30 -2.78
CA VAL A 126 -10.99 -5.57 -3.92
C VAL A 126 -12.21 -5.38 -4.82
N PRO A 127 -12.62 -4.14 -5.17
CA PRO A 127 -13.73 -3.96 -6.09
C PRO A 127 -13.53 -4.99 -7.18
N PRO A 128 -14.52 -5.84 -7.49
CA PRO A 128 -14.31 -6.90 -8.46
C PRO A 128 -13.69 -6.25 -9.69
N GLU A 129 -12.71 -6.92 -10.26
CA GLU A 129 -12.23 -6.59 -11.60
C GLU A 129 -13.49 -6.54 -12.47
N GLY A 130 -14.06 -5.37 -12.69
CA GLY A 130 -15.36 -5.31 -13.35
C GLY A 130 -16.09 -3.96 -13.31
N GLU A 131 -15.95 -3.15 -12.28
CA GLU A 131 -16.49 -1.79 -12.33
C GLU A 131 -15.47 -0.86 -12.99
N GLY A 132 -15.63 -0.67 -14.31
CA GLY A 132 -14.76 0.10 -15.17
C GLY A 132 -13.80 -0.74 -16.03
N ASP A 133 -13.94 -2.05 -16.06
CA ASP A 133 -13.21 -2.89 -17.00
C ASP A 133 -13.66 -2.57 -18.43
N VAL A 134 -12.69 -2.11 -19.22
CA VAL A 134 -12.88 -1.89 -20.66
C VAL A 134 -13.12 -3.21 -21.37
N GLY A 135 -12.85 -4.32 -20.70
CA GLY A 135 -12.91 -5.69 -21.22
C GLY A 135 -11.77 -5.99 -22.20
N ASP A 136 -11.34 -7.23 -22.19
CA ASP A 136 -10.34 -7.73 -23.13
C ASP A 136 -11.03 -8.37 -24.33
N ASP A 137 -10.45 -8.25 -25.54
CA ASP A 137 -10.89 -9.06 -26.66
C ASP A 137 -10.37 -10.50 -26.47
N PRO A 138 -11.22 -11.53 -26.56
CA PRO A 138 -10.76 -12.92 -26.47
C PRO A 138 -9.70 -13.28 -27.51
N ALA A 139 -9.63 -12.58 -28.65
CA ALA A 139 -8.60 -12.78 -29.65
C ALA A 139 -7.21 -12.33 -29.19
N ASP A 140 -7.13 -11.43 -28.22
CA ASP A 140 -5.89 -10.83 -27.69
C ASP A 140 -5.43 -11.48 -26.39
N ALA A 141 -5.95 -12.65 -26.01
CA ALA A 141 -5.69 -13.29 -24.72
C ALA A 141 -4.19 -13.49 -24.42
N GLU A 142 -3.38 -13.89 -25.40
CA GLU A 142 -1.93 -14.05 -25.24
C GLU A 142 -1.23 -12.71 -25.00
N ILE A 143 -1.66 -11.65 -25.70
CA ILE A 143 -1.16 -10.29 -25.55
C ILE A 143 -1.48 -9.76 -24.17
N VAL A 144 -2.71 -9.95 -23.73
CA VAL A 144 -3.20 -9.55 -22.39
C VAL A 144 -2.40 -10.23 -21.28
N GLU A 145 -2.11 -11.53 -21.41
CA GLU A 145 -1.30 -12.25 -20.43
C GLU A 145 0.12 -11.68 -20.33
N GLN A 146 0.75 -11.40 -21.46
CA GLN A 146 2.07 -10.76 -21.49
C GLN A 146 2.05 -9.35 -20.87
N ILE A 147 1.02 -8.55 -21.16
CA ILE A 147 0.84 -7.21 -20.56
C ILE A 147 0.70 -7.33 -19.03
N LYS A 148 -0.13 -8.23 -18.54
CA LYS A 148 -0.34 -8.47 -17.10
C LYS A 148 0.96 -8.93 -16.43
N GLU A 149 1.70 -9.86 -17.02
CA GLU A 149 2.99 -10.31 -16.50
C GLU A 149 4.02 -9.18 -16.42
N LEU A 150 4.11 -8.33 -17.42
CA LEU A 150 5.02 -7.17 -17.42
C LEU A 150 4.64 -6.16 -16.35
N ILE A 151 3.34 -5.88 -16.19
CA ILE A 151 2.84 -4.99 -15.15
C ILE A 151 3.21 -5.56 -13.77
N GLU A 152 2.94 -6.82 -13.49
CA GLU A 152 3.21 -7.45 -12.20
C GLU A 152 4.70 -7.52 -11.87
N THR A 153 5.52 -7.90 -12.84
CA THR A 153 6.95 -8.19 -12.59
C THR A 153 7.85 -6.97 -12.67
N ARG A 154 7.48 -5.95 -13.44
CA ARG A 154 8.34 -4.79 -13.71
C ARG A 154 7.75 -3.46 -13.31
N VAL A 155 6.45 -3.26 -13.56
CA VAL A 155 5.82 -1.96 -13.34
C VAL A 155 5.42 -1.79 -11.88
N ARG A 156 4.70 -2.74 -11.30
CA ARG A 156 4.22 -2.65 -9.91
C ARG A 156 5.32 -2.49 -8.88
N PRO A 157 6.47 -3.21 -8.95
CA PRO A 157 7.56 -2.98 -8.00
C PRO A 157 8.13 -1.56 -8.07
N ALA A 158 8.27 -0.99 -9.27
CA ALA A 158 8.75 0.38 -9.44
C ALA A 158 7.75 1.40 -8.87
N VAL A 159 6.46 1.20 -9.15
CA VAL A 159 5.38 2.06 -8.67
C VAL A 159 5.20 1.96 -7.16
N ALA A 160 5.39 0.79 -6.56
CA ALA A 160 5.38 0.61 -5.11
C ALA A 160 6.53 1.36 -4.42
N ASN A 161 7.71 1.45 -5.05
CA ASN A 161 8.79 2.30 -4.56
C ASN A 161 8.37 3.78 -4.51
N ASP A 162 7.58 4.22 -5.48
CA ASP A 162 7.03 5.58 -5.55
C ASP A 162 5.79 5.78 -4.64
N GLY A 163 5.40 4.78 -3.88
CA GLY A 163 4.30 4.87 -2.90
C GLY A 163 2.90 4.72 -3.48
N GLY A 164 2.77 4.07 -4.64
CA GLY A 164 1.49 3.79 -5.28
C GLY A 164 1.35 2.36 -5.76
N ASP A 165 0.31 2.13 -6.57
CA ASP A 165 0.07 0.88 -7.28
C ASP A 165 -0.59 1.14 -8.62
N ILE A 166 -0.55 0.14 -9.49
CA ILE A 166 -1.20 0.15 -10.80
C ILE A 166 -2.01 -1.12 -10.97
N ARG A 167 -3.25 -0.95 -11.43
CA ARG A 167 -4.13 -2.05 -11.78
C ARG A 167 -4.44 -2.05 -13.27
N TYR A 168 -4.34 -3.22 -13.86
CA TYR A 168 -4.81 -3.47 -15.23
C TYR A 168 -6.34 -3.40 -15.28
N ARG A 169 -6.89 -2.71 -16.30
CA ARG A 169 -8.33 -2.52 -16.50
C ARG A 169 -8.83 -3.07 -17.84
N GLY A 170 -7.94 -3.29 -18.78
CA GLY A 170 -8.30 -3.86 -20.07
C GLY A 170 -7.32 -3.50 -21.19
N PHE A 171 -7.43 -4.25 -22.28
CA PHE A 171 -6.72 -4.01 -23.54
C PHE A 171 -7.70 -4.05 -24.70
N ARG A 172 -7.74 -2.99 -25.50
CA ARG A 172 -8.60 -2.91 -26.68
C ARG A 172 -7.96 -2.07 -27.77
N GLU A 173 -7.93 -2.60 -28.98
CA GLU A 173 -7.45 -1.88 -30.18
C GLU A 173 -6.02 -1.28 -29.99
N GLY A 174 -5.13 -2.01 -29.32
CA GLY A 174 -3.77 -1.54 -29.04
C GLY A 174 -3.66 -0.57 -27.85
N VAL A 175 -4.76 -0.24 -27.16
CA VAL A 175 -4.78 0.67 -26.01
C VAL A 175 -4.87 -0.14 -24.72
N VAL A 176 -3.89 0.05 -23.83
CA VAL A 176 -3.89 -0.53 -22.47
C VAL A 176 -4.50 0.47 -21.51
N TYR A 177 -5.49 0.03 -20.73
CA TYR A 177 -6.15 0.84 -19.72
C TYR A 177 -5.65 0.45 -18.34
N LEU A 178 -5.19 1.44 -17.57
CA LEU A 178 -4.60 1.25 -16.23
C LEU A 178 -5.26 2.19 -15.23
N ALA A 179 -5.63 1.68 -14.06
CA ALA A 179 -5.99 2.51 -12.92
C ALA A 179 -4.76 2.75 -12.04
N MET A 180 -4.49 4.01 -11.73
CA MET A 180 -3.38 4.43 -10.86
C MET A 180 -3.92 4.71 -9.46
N GLN A 181 -3.19 4.26 -8.42
CA GLN A 181 -3.59 4.36 -7.02
C GLN A 181 -2.46 4.94 -6.17
N GLY A 182 -2.81 5.45 -4.98
CA GLY A 182 -1.85 6.01 -4.04
C GLY A 182 -1.14 7.26 -4.58
N ALA A 183 0.17 7.39 -4.38
CA ALA A 183 0.96 8.54 -4.82
C ALA A 183 0.93 8.79 -6.33
N CYS A 184 0.59 7.77 -7.12
CA CYS A 184 0.51 7.86 -8.58
C CYS A 184 -0.80 8.48 -9.07
N SER A 185 -1.81 8.57 -8.21
CA SER A 185 -3.07 9.27 -8.48
C SER A 185 -2.98 10.76 -8.11
N GLY A 186 -3.72 11.60 -8.80
CA GLY A 186 -3.93 12.99 -8.40
C GLY A 186 -2.85 14.02 -8.78
N CYS A 187 -1.68 13.62 -9.26
CA CYS A 187 -0.66 14.57 -9.73
C CYS A 187 -0.46 14.49 -11.24
N PRO A 188 -0.91 15.49 -12.03
CA PRO A 188 -0.84 15.44 -13.49
C PRO A 188 0.56 15.24 -14.06
N SER A 189 1.59 15.81 -13.42
CA SER A 189 2.98 15.73 -13.90
C SER A 189 3.60 14.34 -13.64
N SER A 190 3.39 13.76 -12.46
CA SER A 190 3.89 12.42 -12.14
C SER A 190 3.13 11.35 -12.92
N THR A 191 1.81 11.50 -13.05
CA THR A 191 0.96 10.62 -13.86
C THR A 191 1.38 10.59 -15.33
N ALA A 192 1.69 11.75 -15.93
CA ALA A 192 2.13 11.81 -17.32
C ALA A 192 3.49 11.14 -17.52
N THR A 193 4.45 11.39 -16.65
CA THR A 193 5.79 10.77 -16.73
C THR A 193 5.72 9.27 -16.53
N LEU A 194 4.95 8.80 -15.54
CA LEU A 194 4.75 7.38 -15.28
C LEU A 194 4.06 6.69 -16.45
N LYS A 195 3.00 7.29 -16.99
CA LYS A 195 2.30 6.81 -18.18
C LYS A 195 3.24 6.62 -19.36
N GLN A 196 4.09 7.61 -19.67
CA GLN A 196 5.07 7.53 -20.75
C GLN A 196 6.10 6.42 -20.51
N GLY A 197 6.57 6.26 -19.28
CA GLY A 197 7.50 5.20 -18.91
C GLY A 197 6.92 3.81 -19.12
N ILE A 198 5.68 3.60 -18.66
CA ILE A 198 4.95 2.35 -18.83
C ILE A 198 4.65 2.08 -20.30
N GLU A 199 4.17 3.09 -21.03
CA GLU A 199 3.91 2.99 -22.46
C GLU A 199 5.17 2.58 -23.24
N GLY A 200 6.31 3.23 -22.95
CA GLY A 200 7.60 2.87 -23.57
C GLY A 200 8.03 1.43 -23.25
N LEU A 201 7.84 0.99 -22.00
CA LEU A 201 8.13 -0.36 -21.60
C LEU A 201 7.22 -1.38 -22.30
N LEU A 202 5.91 -1.16 -22.28
CA LEU A 202 4.96 -2.07 -22.91
C LEU A 202 5.19 -2.16 -24.42
N LYS A 203 5.34 -1.05 -25.13
CA LYS A 203 5.64 -1.04 -26.58
C LYS A 203 6.94 -1.76 -26.94
N HIS A 204 7.92 -1.76 -26.05
CA HIS A 204 9.19 -2.46 -26.29
C HIS A 204 9.02 -3.98 -26.25
N TYR A 205 8.20 -4.50 -25.35
CA TYR A 205 8.00 -5.95 -25.16
C TYR A 205 6.78 -6.49 -25.88
N VAL A 206 5.77 -5.66 -26.10
CA VAL A 206 4.47 -5.98 -26.72
C VAL A 206 4.22 -4.95 -27.84
N PRO A 207 4.68 -5.21 -29.08
CA PRO A 207 4.57 -4.25 -30.18
C PRO A 207 3.13 -3.88 -30.56
N GLU A 208 2.17 -4.71 -30.17
CA GLU A 208 0.73 -4.48 -30.39
C GLU A 208 0.19 -3.32 -29.55
N VAL A 209 0.90 -2.95 -28.46
CA VAL A 209 0.53 -1.80 -27.64
C VAL A 209 0.90 -0.50 -28.35
N THR A 210 -0.09 0.31 -28.62
CA THR A 210 0.07 1.63 -29.27
C THR A 210 -0.03 2.80 -28.31
N GLU A 211 -0.82 2.66 -27.24
CA GLU A 211 -1.06 3.71 -26.24
C GLU A 211 -1.38 3.10 -24.87
N VAL A 212 -1.06 3.85 -23.79
CA VAL A 212 -1.51 3.57 -22.43
C VAL A 212 -2.44 4.69 -21.98
N ARG A 213 -3.59 4.38 -21.40
CA ARG A 213 -4.56 5.34 -20.85
C ARG A 213 -4.84 5.07 -19.38
N ALA A 214 -4.99 6.15 -18.63
CA ALA A 214 -5.56 6.07 -17.28
C ALA A 214 -7.08 5.87 -17.41
N ALA A 215 -7.62 4.91 -16.62
CA ALA A 215 -9.04 4.59 -16.55
C ALA A 215 -9.61 4.98 -15.18
#